data_7753b0612ff80dce435509fcbe403d0d
#
_entry.id   7753b0612ff80dce435509fcbe403d0d
#
_cell.length_a   1.000
_cell.length_b   1.000
_cell.length_c   1.000
_cell.angle_alpha   90.00
_cell.angle_beta   90.00
_cell.angle_gamma   90.00
#
_symmetry.space_group_name_H-M   'P 1'
#
loop_
_entity.id
_entity.type
_entity.pdbx_description
1 polymer ?
#
loop_
_entity_poly.entity_id
_entity_poly.type
_entity_poly.pdbx_seq_one_letter_code
_entity_poly.pdbx_strand_id
1 'polypeptide(L)'
;MKILVTGTSGLIGYNLVERLLKDGHEVFGTIHKNNKRVKGVEYFYGDLRDMEFCKEITEGMDVVVNCSANTSNAVDTVKSPLVHVTPNVIVNTQLIEASYFSGVAQYVFISSSTVYPPSGDKLVDETWNIFEEPYPVYHAVGWMKRYGEVLCDLYSNQLSPSMDCIVVRPGNCYGPHDKWDFDKCHVTPATI
;
A
#
# COMPACT_ATOMS: atom_id res chain seq x y z
N MET A 1 15.53 -7.40 11.96
CA MET A 1 14.37 -6.52 12.23
C MET A 1 13.11 -7.35 12.08
N LYS A 2 12.10 -7.05 12.87
CA LYS A 2 10.74 -7.59 12.73
C LYS A 2 9.95 -6.68 11.78
N ILE A 3 9.57 -7.21 10.63
CA ILE A 3 8.94 -6.43 9.58
C ILE A 3 7.55 -7.00 9.27
N LEU A 4 6.52 -6.21 9.50
CA LEU A 4 5.17 -6.53 9.07
C LEU A 4 4.94 -6.05 7.65
N VAL A 5 4.55 -6.94 6.75
CA VAL A 5 4.12 -6.60 5.39
C VAL A 5 2.64 -6.92 5.26
N THR A 6 1.80 -5.91 5.03
CA THR A 6 0.39 -6.15 4.74
C THR A 6 0.19 -6.41 3.25
N GLY A 7 -0.89 -7.12 2.88
CA GLY A 7 -1.16 -7.42 1.47
C GLY A 7 -0.16 -8.36 0.81
N THR A 8 0.40 -9.30 1.55
CA THR A 8 1.42 -10.26 1.09
C THR A 8 0.99 -11.19 -0.04
N SER A 9 -0.29 -11.31 -0.32
CA SER A 9 -0.83 -12.09 -1.45
C SER A 9 -0.85 -11.33 -2.78
N GLY A 10 -0.57 -10.01 -2.76
CA GLY A 10 -0.50 -9.16 -3.94
C GLY A 10 0.89 -9.13 -4.58
N LEU A 11 0.99 -8.56 -5.80
CA LEU A 11 2.25 -8.47 -6.55
C LEU A 11 3.41 -7.87 -5.72
N ILE A 12 3.21 -6.67 -5.18
CA ILE A 12 4.27 -5.96 -4.45
C ILE A 12 4.60 -6.69 -3.15
N GLY A 13 3.59 -7.00 -2.32
CA GLY A 13 3.79 -7.63 -1.02
C GLY A 13 4.45 -8.99 -1.12
N TYR A 14 4.07 -9.83 -2.09
CA TYR A 14 4.65 -11.16 -2.25
C TYR A 14 6.15 -11.10 -2.60
N ASN A 15 6.51 -10.31 -3.61
CA ASN A 15 7.91 -10.14 -4.03
C ASN A 15 8.76 -9.50 -2.93
N LEU A 16 8.20 -8.51 -2.20
CA LEU A 16 8.88 -7.87 -1.08
C LEU A 16 9.19 -8.89 0.04
N VAL A 17 8.21 -9.70 0.42
CA VAL A 17 8.38 -10.71 1.47
C VAL A 17 9.48 -11.71 1.11
N GLU A 18 9.49 -12.22 -0.14
CA GLU A 18 10.57 -13.12 -0.59
C GLU A 18 11.95 -12.46 -0.51
N ARG A 19 12.03 -11.17 -0.80
CA ARG A 19 13.28 -10.41 -0.72
C ARG A 19 13.72 -10.21 0.74
N LEU A 20 12.83 -9.77 1.62
CA LEU A 20 13.13 -9.54 3.04
C LEU A 20 13.60 -10.82 3.76
N LEU A 21 12.99 -11.97 3.43
CA LEU A 21 13.45 -13.27 3.96
C LEU A 21 14.86 -13.61 3.49
N LYS A 22 15.20 -13.35 2.22
CA LYS A 22 16.56 -13.55 1.69
C LYS A 22 17.59 -12.65 2.35
N ASP A 23 17.18 -11.44 2.73
CA ASP A 23 18.02 -10.47 3.44
C ASP A 23 18.11 -10.77 4.96
N GLY A 24 17.48 -11.86 5.44
CA GLY A 24 17.60 -12.34 6.82
C GLY A 24 16.72 -11.62 7.84
N HIS A 25 15.64 -10.97 7.40
CA HIS A 25 14.67 -10.35 8.30
C HIS A 25 13.66 -11.36 8.83
N GLU A 26 13.11 -11.09 10.01
CA GLU A 26 11.95 -11.77 10.57
C GLU A 26 10.70 -11.12 9.98
N VAL A 27 9.97 -11.87 9.15
CA VAL A 27 8.89 -11.30 8.34
C VAL A 27 7.54 -11.83 8.79
N PHE A 28 6.65 -10.89 9.04
CA PHE A 28 5.25 -11.12 9.38
C PHE A 28 4.36 -10.66 8.23
N GLY A 29 3.24 -11.33 8.01
CA GLY A 29 2.33 -11.01 6.93
C GLY A 29 0.88 -11.01 7.34
N THR A 30 0.01 -10.35 6.55
CA THR A 30 -1.43 -10.41 6.79
C THR A 30 -2.14 -11.17 5.68
N ILE A 31 -3.14 -11.96 6.06
CA ILE A 31 -4.07 -12.67 5.17
C ILE A 31 -5.50 -12.30 5.54
N HIS A 32 -6.30 -11.91 4.54
CA HIS A 32 -7.73 -11.68 4.69
C HIS A 32 -8.55 -12.75 3.93
N LYS A 33 -8.59 -12.68 2.61
CA LYS A 33 -9.38 -13.61 1.76
C LYS A 33 -8.53 -14.53 0.90
N ASN A 34 -7.37 -14.07 0.48
CA ASN A 34 -6.48 -14.82 -0.41
C ASN A 34 -5.41 -15.54 0.41
N ASN A 35 -5.37 -16.87 0.32
CA ASN A 35 -4.47 -17.73 1.08
C ASN A 35 -3.09 -17.96 0.43
N LYS A 36 -2.68 -17.16 -0.55
CA LYS A 36 -1.34 -17.25 -1.13
C LYS A 36 -0.29 -16.89 -0.07
N ARG A 37 0.65 -17.79 0.18
CA ARG A 37 1.65 -17.67 1.26
C ARG A 37 3.06 -17.87 0.75
N VAL A 38 4.01 -17.25 1.42
CA VAL A 38 5.45 -17.46 1.28
C VAL A 38 5.93 -18.29 2.46
N LYS A 39 6.73 -19.33 2.21
CA LYS A 39 7.31 -20.16 3.27
C LYS A 39 8.29 -19.35 4.10
N GLY A 40 8.21 -19.44 5.43
CA GLY A 40 9.09 -18.74 6.35
C GLY A 40 8.50 -17.42 6.90
N VAL A 41 7.27 -17.09 6.51
CA VAL A 41 6.52 -15.95 7.05
C VAL A 41 5.55 -16.42 8.12
N GLU A 42 5.45 -15.68 9.20
CA GLU A 42 4.38 -15.81 10.19
C GLU A 42 3.18 -14.96 9.77
N TYR A 43 1.97 -15.50 9.82
CA TYR A 43 0.80 -14.84 9.28
C TYR A 43 -0.27 -14.56 10.33
N PHE A 44 -0.75 -13.32 10.35
CA PHE A 44 -1.95 -12.88 11.04
C PHE A 44 -3.16 -12.95 10.10
N TYR A 45 -4.31 -13.36 10.64
CA TYR A 45 -5.54 -13.55 9.87
C TYR A 45 -6.61 -12.59 10.36
N GLY A 46 -6.98 -11.61 9.55
CA GLY A 46 -8.00 -10.62 9.91
C GLY A 46 -8.24 -9.59 8.82
N ASP A 47 -9.08 -8.62 9.17
CA ASP A 47 -9.43 -7.51 8.30
C ASP A 47 -8.77 -6.22 8.83
N LEU A 48 -7.94 -5.58 8.02
CA LEU A 48 -7.26 -4.32 8.35
C LEU A 48 -8.22 -3.12 8.52
N ARG A 49 -9.51 -3.31 8.31
CA ARG A 49 -10.55 -2.34 8.65
C ARG A 49 -11.00 -2.43 10.10
N ASP A 50 -10.48 -3.40 10.83
CA ASP A 50 -10.66 -3.53 12.27
C ASP A 50 -9.44 -2.92 12.99
N MET A 51 -9.68 -1.89 13.79
CA MET A 51 -8.63 -1.19 14.52
C MET A 51 -7.95 -2.09 15.56
N GLU A 52 -8.70 -2.95 16.24
CA GLU A 52 -8.11 -3.84 17.25
C GLU A 52 -7.19 -4.86 16.59
N PHE A 53 -7.56 -5.38 15.43
CA PHE A 53 -6.67 -6.21 14.63
C PHE A 53 -5.42 -5.44 14.18
N CYS A 54 -5.55 -4.18 13.74
CA CYS A 54 -4.39 -3.38 13.37
C CYS A 54 -3.43 -3.17 14.56
N LYS A 55 -3.95 -2.92 15.77
CA LYS A 55 -3.14 -2.80 16.99
C LYS A 55 -2.40 -4.11 17.32
N GLU A 56 -3.12 -5.24 17.30
CA GLU A 56 -2.55 -6.56 17.56
C GLU A 56 -1.35 -6.85 16.66
N ILE A 57 -1.48 -6.65 15.36
CA ILE A 57 -0.45 -7.02 14.38
C ILE A 57 0.73 -6.06 14.31
N THR A 58 0.59 -4.84 14.82
CA THR A 58 1.66 -3.83 14.83
C THR A 58 2.49 -3.86 16.12
N GLU A 59 2.01 -4.54 17.16
CA GLU A 59 2.71 -4.64 18.43
C GLU A 59 4.07 -5.34 18.28
N GLY A 60 5.14 -4.70 18.75
CA GLY A 60 6.49 -5.22 18.73
C GLY A 60 7.15 -5.31 17.34
N MET A 61 6.57 -4.67 16.32
CA MET A 61 7.17 -4.55 14.99
C MET A 61 8.13 -3.37 14.93
N ASP A 62 9.29 -3.57 14.27
CA ASP A 62 10.24 -2.49 13.98
C ASP A 62 9.78 -1.65 12.80
N VAL A 63 9.26 -2.32 11.75
CA VAL A 63 8.85 -1.70 10.48
C VAL A 63 7.51 -2.25 10.03
N VAL A 64 6.64 -1.39 9.52
CA VAL A 64 5.39 -1.77 8.86
C VAL A 64 5.40 -1.30 7.40
N VAL A 65 5.20 -2.24 6.46
CA VAL A 65 5.08 -1.93 5.03
C VAL A 65 3.65 -2.17 4.58
N ASN A 66 2.93 -1.10 4.27
CA ASN A 66 1.55 -1.19 3.82
C ASN A 66 1.44 -1.43 2.31
N CYS A 67 1.44 -2.70 1.91
CA CYS A 67 1.16 -3.13 0.53
C CYS A 67 -0.32 -3.53 0.32
N SER A 68 -1.16 -3.37 1.34
CA SER A 68 -2.59 -3.70 1.23
C SER A 68 -3.32 -2.66 0.41
N ALA A 69 -4.04 -3.11 -0.59
CA ALA A 69 -4.98 -2.27 -1.32
C ALA A 69 -6.08 -3.13 -1.95
N ASN A 70 -7.29 -2.62 -1.93
CA ASN A 70 -8.35 -3.14 -2.78
C ASN A 70 -8.20 -2.49 -4.15
N THR A 71 -7.62 -3.22 -5.10
CA THR A 71 -7.30 -2.71 -6.44
C THR A 71 -8.00 -3.52 -7.51
N SER A 72 -8.41 -2.84 -8.58
CA SER A 72 -8.96 -3.43 -9.79
C SER A 72 -8.49 -2.62 -11.02
N ASN A 73 -9.05 -2.90 -12.18
CA ASN A 73 -8.72 -2.21 -13.42
C ASN A 73 -9.43 -0.83 -13.54
N ALA A 74 -9.09 -0.07 -14.59
CA ALA A 74 -9.67 1.24 -14.84
C ALA A 74 -11.20 1.19 -15.08
N VAL A 75 -11.72 0.10 -15.65
CA VAL A 75 -13.15 -0.08 -15.91
C VAL A 75 -13.93 -0.18 -14.59
N ASP A 76 -13.43 -0.96 -13.65
CA ASP A 76 -14.07 -1.10 -12.34
C ASP A 76 -13.95 0.19 -11.52
N THR A 77 -12.86 0.93 -11.68
CA THR A 77 -12.68 2.24 -11.03
C THR A 77 -13.80 3.22 -11.44
N VAL A 78 -14.20 3.20 -12.71
CA VAL A 78 -15.29 4.03 -13.20
C VAL A 78 -16.67 3.50 -12.79
N LYS A 79 -16.88 2.18 -12.89
CA LYS A 79 -18.19 1.56 -12.61
C LYS A 79 -18.55 1.49 -11.13
N SER A 80 -17.55 1.35 -10.26
CA SER A 80 -17.75 1.11 -8.83
C SER A 80 -16.69 1.81 -7.98
N PRO A 81 -16.60 3.16 -8.01
CA PRO A 81 -15.51 3.91 -7.37
C PRO A 81 -15.43 3.67 -5.85
N LEU A 82 -16.56 3.42 -5.19
CA LEU A 82 -16.59 3.14 -3.74
C LEU A 82 -15.83 1.88 -3.35
N VAL A 83 -15.72 0.88 -4.24
CA VAL A 83 -14.96 -0.36 -3.98
C VAL A 83 -13.48 -0.07 -3.76
N HIS A 84 -12.94 0.95 -4.44
CA HIS A 84 -11.52 1.30 -4.34
C HIS A 84 -11.22 2.33 -3.27
N VAL A 85 -12.11 3.29 -3.04
CA VAL A 85 -11.80 4.44 -2.19
C VAL A 85 -12.04 4.13 -0.71
N THR A 86 -13.28 3.82 -0.34
CA THR A 86 -13.67 3.70 1.07
C THR A 86 -12.86 2.65 1.85
N PRO A 87 -12.72 1.40 1.39
CA PRO A 87 -11.96 0.41 2.15
C PRO A 87 -10.48 0.78 2.26
N ASN A 88 -9.89 1.38 1.23
CA ASN A 88 -8.49 1.78 1.28
C ASN A 88 -8.25 2.98 2.21
N VAL A 89 -9.17 3.94 2.25
CA VAL A 89 -9.10 5.06 3.22
C VAL A 89 -9.10 4.52 4.64
N ILE A 90 -10.03 3.60 4.96
CA ILE A 90 -10.13 3.01 6.29
C ILE A 90 -8.83 2.28 6.66
N VAL A 91 -8.36 1.37 5.80
CA VAL A 91 -7.14 0.59 6.04
C VAL A 91 -5.93 1.50 6.22
N ASN A 92 -5.72 2.46 5.33
CA ASN A 92 -4.56 3.35 5.40
C ASN A 92 -4.55 4.18 6.69
N THR A 93 -5.72 4.71 7.10
CA THR A 93 -5.83 5.53 8.30
C THR A 93 -5.61 4.69 9.57
N GLN A 94 -6.26 3.53 9.66
CA GLN A 94 -6.17 2.69 10.86
C GLN A 94 -4.78 2.07 11.03
N LEU A 95 -4.17 1.61 9.94
CA LEU A 95 -2.88 0.93 10.03
C LEU A 95 -1.74 1.88 10.40
N ILE A 96 -1.70 3.09 9.86
CA ILE A 96 -0.67 4.08 10.22
C ILE A 96 -0.86 4.54 11.67
N GLU A 97 -2.09 4.76 12.12
CA GLU A 97 -2.42 5.14 13.49
C GLU A 97 -2.02 4.03 14.48
N ALA A 98 -2.39 2.77 14.20
CA ALA A 98 -2.00 1.63 15.02
C ALA A 98 -0.47 1.48 15.08
N SER A 99 0.23 1.63 13.95
CA SER A 99 1.70 1.58 13.88
C SER A 99 2.33 2.63 14.78
N TYR A 100 1.82 3.85 14.74
CA TYR A 100 2.33 4.95 15.57
C TYR A 100 2.16 4.66 17.08
N PHE A 101 0.96 4.26 17.51
CA PHE A 101 0.69 3.98 18.92
C PHE A 101 1.39 2.70 19.43
N SER A 102 1.73 1.76 18.56
CA SER A 102 2.54 0.58 18.87
C SER A 102 4.05 0.87 18.94
N GLY A 103 4.47 2.11 18.65
CA GLY A 103 5.88 2.51 18.70
C GLY A 103 6.72 1.96 17.53
N VAL A 104 6.10 1.66 16.39
CA VAL A 104 6.79 1.27 15.16
C VAL A 104 7.77 2.37 14.77
N ALA A 105 9.03 2.00 14.51
CA ALA A 105 10.06 2.98 14.16
C ALA A 105 9.89 3.53 12.75
N GLN A 106 9.47 2.69 11.79
CA GLN A 106 9.34 3.10 10.40
C GLN A 106 8.07 2.53 9.75
N TYR A 107 7.35 3.40 9.04
CA TYR A 107 6.17 3.04 8.25
C TYR A 107 6.40 3.32 6.77
N VAL A 108 6.18 2.33 5.91
CA VAL A 108 6.32 2.48 4.45
C VAL A 108 4.94 2.43 3.79
N PHE A 109 4.57 3.51 3.15
CA PHE A 109 3.30 3.65 2.45
C PHE A 109 3.47 3.46 0.94
N ILE A 110 2.77 2.49 0.37
CA ILE A 110 2.70 2.33 -1.08
C ILE A 110 1.62 3.25 -1.64
N SER A 111 2.05 4.41 -2.12
CA SER A 111 1.22 5.38 -2.83
C SER A 111 0.99 4.96 -4.29
N SER A 112 0.97 5.87 -5.23
CA SER A 112 0.75 5.58 -6.66
C SER A 112 1.15 6.77 -7.52
N SER A 113 1.54 6.53 -8.77
CA SER A 113 1.67 7.58 -9.79
C SER A 113 0.36 8.34 -10.08
N THR A 114 -0.80 7.80 -9.67
CA THR A 114 -2.10 8.48 -9.79
C THR A 114 -2.23 9.75 -8.96
N VAL A 115 -1.29 10.02 -8.05
CA VAL A 115 -1.24 11.29 -7.28
C VAL A 115 -0.86 12.47 -8.16
N TYR A 116 -0.19 12.24 -9.29
CA TYR A 116 0.23 13.31 -10.17
C TYR A 116 -0.93 13.85 -11.04
N PRO A 117 -0.95 15.14 -11.33
CA PRO A 117 -1.83 15.71 -12.33
C PRO A 117 -1.42 15.26 -13.75
N PRO A 118 -2.25 15.49 -14.77
CA PRO A 118 -1.87 15.25 -16.16
C PRO A 118 -0.60 16.02 -16.53
N SER A 119 0.42 15.31 -17.02
CA SER A 119 1.72 15.90 -17.38
C SER A 119 1.93 16.07 -18.90
N GLY A 120 1.04 15.52 -19.74
CA GLY A 120 1.26 15.42 -21.18
C GLY A 120 2.52 14.59 -21.45
N ASP A 121 3.42 15.14 -22.28
CA ASP A 121 4.70 14.49 -22.63
C ASP A 121 5.85 14.84 -21.70
N LYS A 122 5.59 15.54 -20.59
CA LYS A 122 6.64 15.94 -19.64
C LYS A 122 6.99 14.77 -18.72
N LEU A 123 8.27 14.61 -18.46
CA LEU A 123 8.76 13.70 -17.43
C LEU A 123 8.35 14.24 -16.04
N VAL A 124 7.88 13.33 -15.20
CA VAL A 124 7.42 13.63 -13.84
C VAL A 124 8.37 12.95 -12.87
N ASP A 125 8.85 13.69 -11.90
CA ASP A 125 9.63 13.20 -10.76
C ASP A 125 8.90 13.47 -9.44
N GLU A 126 9.50 13.11 -8.32
CA GLU A 126 8.91 13.23 -6.99
C GLU A 126 8.69 14.68 -6.54
N THR A 127 9.35 15.65 -7.18
CA THR A 127 9.22 17.09 -6.89
C THR A 127 8.07 17.74 -7.65
N TRP A 128 7.44 17.00 -8.58
CA TRP A 128 6.34 17.51 -9.38
C TRP A 128 5.18 18.00 -8.51
N ASN A 129 4.66 19.18 -8.87
CA ASN A 129 3.55 19.79 -8.13
C ASN A 129 2.29 18.92 -8.14
N ILE A 130 1.86 18.45 -6.97
CA ILE A 130 0.65 17.65 -6.77
C ILE A 130 -0.55 18.48 -6.27
N PHE A 131 -0.47 19.81 -6.30
CA PHE A 131 -1.60 20.67 -5.87
C PHE A 131 -2.70 20.79 -6.93
N GLU A 132 -2.38 20.47 -8.19
CA GLU A 132 -3.38 20.38 -9.25
C GLU A 132 -4.20 19.09 -9.14
N GLU A 133 -5.36 19.04 -9.80
CA GLU A 133 -6.24 17.87 -9.78
C GLU A 133 -5.57 16.62 -10.37
N PRO A 134 -5.74 15.44 -9.74
CA PRO A 134 -5.30 14.18 -10.32
C PRO A 134 -5.97 13.91 -11.68
N TYR A 135 -5.39 12.99 -12.46
CA TYR A 135 -5.96 12.60 -13.74
C TYR A 135 -7.44 12.18 -13.60
N PRO A 136 -8.37 12.70 -14.43
CA PRO A 136 -9.82 12.57 -14.22
C PRO A 136 -10.32 11.14 -14.01
N VAL A 137 -9.80 10.15 -14.75
CA VAL A 137 -10.20 8.74 -14.61
C VAL A 137 -9.84 8.17 -13.24
N TYR A 138 -8.75 8.64 -12.64
CA TYR A 138 -8.25 8.19 -11.34
C TYR A 138 -8.44 9.23 -10.24
N HIS A 139 -9.27 10.25 -10.45
CA HIS A 139 -9.43 11.40 -9.56
C HIS A 139 -9.60 10.99 -8.09
N ALA A 140 -10.60 10.16 -7.76
CA ALA A 140 -10.87 9.75 -6.39
C ALA A 140 -9.73 8.88 -5.80
N VAL A 141 -9.11 8.03 -6.61
CA VAL A 141 -7.96 7.20 -6.20
C VAL A 141 -6.73 8.07 -5.96
N GLY A 142 -6.48 9.04 -6.82
CA GLY A 142 -5.39 10.00 -6.65
C GLY A 142 -5.52 10.80 -5.36
N TRP A 143 -6.69 11.34 -5.07
CA TRP A 143 -6.95 12.05 -3.82
C TRP A 143 -6.85 11.16 -2.59
N MET A 144 -7.34 9.92 -2.65
CA MET A 144 -7.18 8.95 -1.57
C MET A 144 -5.68 8.67 -1.28
N LYS A 145 -4.86 8.52 -2.31
CA LYS A 145 -3.42 8.30 -2.14
C LYS A 145 -2.71 9.54 -1.61
N ARG A 146 -3.05 10.74 -2.10
CA ARG A 146 -2.55 12.01 -1.54
C ARG A 146 -2.89 12.16 -0.06
N TYR A 147 -4.11 11.78 0.35
CA TYR A 147 -4.48 11.77 1.76
C TYR A 147 -3.59 10.83 2.59
N GLY A 148 -3.27 9.65 2.07
CA GLY A 148 -2.30 8.75 2.73
C GLY A 148 -0.90 9.37 2.86
N GLU A 149 -0.45 10.13 1.86
CA GLU A 149 0.82 10.87 1.93
C GLU A 149 0.77 12.00 2.97
N VAL A 150 -0.37 12.71 3.07
CA VAL A 150 -0.59 13.72 4.12
C VAL A 150 -0.54 13.09 5.52
N LEU A 151 -1.11 11.89 5.69
CA LEU A 151 -0.97 11.16 6.96
C LEU A 151 0.50 10.83 7.25
N CYS A 152 1.26 10.34 6.27
CA CYS A 152 2.70 10.08 6.44
C CYS A 152 3.46 11.35 6.88
N ASP A 153 3.17 12.50 6.27
CA ASP A 153 3.76 13.78 6.67
C ASP A 153 3.38 14.17 8.10
N LEU A 154 2.11 14.01 8.47
CA LEU A 154 1.64 14.28 9.84
C LEU A 154 2.41 13.46 10.86
N TYR A 155 2.50 12.14 10.69
CA TYR A 155 3.15 11.25 11.63
C TYR A 155 4.68 11.41 11.67
N SER A 156 5.30 11.82 10.56
CA SER A 156 6.74 12.04 10.47
C SER A 156 7.19 13.40 10.98
N ASN A 157 6.45 14.45 10.67
CA ASN A 157 6.95 15.81 10.80
C ASN A 157 6.19 16.68 11.79
N GLN A 158 4.95 16.29 12.19
CA GLN A 158 4.09 17.16 12.99
C GLN A 158 3.79 16.59 14.38
N LEU A 159 4.13 15.33 14.65
CA LEU A 159 3.92 14.68 15.95
C LEU A 159 5.23 14.54 16.73
N SER A 160 5.13 14.39 18.08
CA SER A 160 6.25 14.13 18.96
C SER A 160 5.85 13.07 20.01
N PRO A 161 6.53 11.91 20.08
CA PRO A 161 7.60 11.47 19.17
C PRO A 161 7.11 11.33 17.74
N SER A 162 8.01 11.47 16.75
CA SER A 162 7.69 11.21 15.34
C SER A 162 7.92 9.75 14.97
N MET A 163 7.22 9.27 13.93
CA MET A 163 7.46 7.98 13.29
C MET A 163 8.05 8.23 11.91
N ASP A 164 9.17 7.56 11.57
CA ASP A 164 9.75 7.70 10.22
C ASP A 164 8.79 7.12 9.16
N CYS A 165 8.37 7.93 8.19
CA CYS A 165 7.46 7.50 7.13
C CYS A 165 8.11 7.64 5.76
N ILE A 166 8.11 6.55 4.99
CA ILE A 166 8.57 6.51 3.61
C ILE A 166 7.37 6.36 2.69
N VAL A 167 7.26 7.26 1.70
CA VAL A 167 6.24 7.20 0.65
C VAL A 167 6.87 6.69 -0.64
N VAL A 168 6.32 5.61 -1.19
CA VAL A 168 6.74 5.05 -2.48
C VAL A 168 5.62 5.26 -3.50
N ARG A 169 5.91 5.92 -4.62
CA ARG A 169 4.96 6.19 -5.72
C ARG A 169 5.27 5.29 -6.92
N PRO A 170 4.81 4.03 -6.93
CA PRO A 170 5.07 3.13 -8.05
C PRO A 170 4.30 3.60 -9.29
N GLY A 171 4.92 3.43 -10.45
CA GLY A 171 4.24 3.45 -11.74
C GLY A 171 3.53 2.12 -12.02
N ASN A 172 3.44 1.72 -13.28
CA ASN A 172 2.88 0.44 -13.66
C ASN A 172 3.85 -0.70 -13.31
N CYS A 173 3.55 -1.43 -12.25
CA CYS A 173 4.30 -2.60 -11.83
C CYS A 173 3.74 -3.87 -12.49
N TYR A 174 4.64 -4.75 -12.92
CA TYR A 174 4.33 -6.09 -13.41
C TYR A 174 5.46 -7.05 -13.05
N GLY A 175 5.21 -8.33 -13.08
CA GLY A 175 6.24 -9.33 -12.79
C GLY A 175 5.71 -10.62 -12.22
N PRO A 176 6.60 -11.46 -11.64
CA PRO A 176 6.21 -12.70 -10.97
C PRO A 176 5.13 -12.45 -9.93
N HIS A 177 4.18 -13.38 -9.82
CA HIS A 177 3.07 -13.35 -8.86
C HIS A 177 1.98 -12.32 -9.14
N ASP A 178 2.00 -11.65 -10.30
CA ASP A 178 0.93 -10.73 -10.73
C ASP A 178 -0.39 -11.50 -11.00
N LYS A 179 -1.46 -10.74 -11.19
CA LYS A 179 -2.78 -11.26 -11.59
C LYS A 179 -2.76 -11.57 -13.08
N TRP A 180 -2.99 -12.82 -13.45
CA TRP A 180 -3.08 -13.29 -14.84
C TRP A 180 -4.54 -13.50 -15.32
N ASP A 181 -5.50 -12.99 -14.56
CA ASP A 181 -6.92 -12.98 -14.93
C ASP A 181 -7.15 -11.82 -15.92
N PHE A 182 -7.50 -12.12 -17.17
CA PHE A 182 -7.70 -11.12 -18.24
C PHE A 182 -8.70 -10.03 -17.88
N ASP A 183 -9.68 -10.32 -17.03
CA ASP A 183 -10.67 -9.33 -16.59
C ASP A 183 -10.13 -8.38 -15.49
N LYS A 184 -9.00 -8.71 -14.85
CA LYS A 184 -8.48 -8.00 -13.67
C LYS A 184 -7.00 -7.64 -13.74
N CYS A 185 -6.29 -8.11 -14.76
CA CYS A 185 -4.87 -7.84 -14.92
C CYS A 185 -4.61 -6.44 -15.49
N HIS A 186 -3.39 -5.96 -15.29
CA HIS A 186 -2.89 -4.78 -15.95
C HIS A 186 -2.49 -5.08 -17.41
N VAL A 187 -2.19 -4.04 -18.19
CA VAL A 187 -1.91 -4.14 -19.65
C VAL A 187 -0.80 -5.15 -19.96
N THR A 188 0.31 -5.12 -19.22
CA THR A 188 1.46 -6.00 -19.50
C THR A 188 1.14 -7.48 -19.35
N PRO A 189 0.53 -7.96 -18.25
CA PRO A 189 0.07 -9.35 -18.16
C PRO A 189 -0.98 -9.74 -19.21
N ALA A 190 -1.77 -8.78 -19.69
CA ALA A 190 -2.79 -9.04 -20.71
C ALA A 190 -2.21 -9.19 -22.12
N THR A 191 -0.96 -8.79 -22.35
CA THR A 191 -0.28 -8.82 -23.65
C THR A 191 0.75 -9.94 -23.82
N ILE A 192 1.03 -10.69 -22.76
CA ILE A 192 1.90 -11.87 -22.74
C ILE A 192 1.06 -13.15 -22.91
#